data_68cdc7f313531d9700e841a829f896f5
#
_entry.id   68cdc7f313531d9700e841a829f896f5
#
_cell.length_a   1.000
_cell.length_b   1.000
_cell.length_c   1.000
_cell.angle_alpha   90.00
_cell.angle_beta   90.00
_cell.angle_gamma   90.00
#
_symmetry.space_group_name_H-M   'P 1'
#
loop_
_entity.id
_entity.type
_entity.pdbx_description
1 polymer ?
#
loop_
_entity_poly.entity_id
_entity_poly.type
_entity_poly.pdbx_seq_one_letter_code
_entity_poly.pdbx_strand_id
1 'polypeptide(L)'
;MILIILLIFAWWFLYKKTYYVRIESVGNDVATQEQLLKVELETTLRQAIFITKNTPFLAEGGGYFNARAIATKIEEKGGVAKVKFFWVWSKPQVGPIQDK
;
A
#
# COMPACT_ATOMS: atom_id res chain seq x y z
N MET A 1 14.18 -2.00 33.69
CA MET A 1 12.71 -1.99 33.55
C MET A 1 12.23 -0.98 32.55
N ILE A 2 12.70 0.26 32.62
CA ILE A 2 12.27 1.31 31.67
C ILE A 2 12.61 0.93 30.24
N LEU A 3 13.77 0.33 30.00
CA LEU A 3 14.16 -0.12 28.65
C LEU A 3 13.22 -1.18 28.10
N ILE A 4 12.76 -2.11 28.92
CA ILE A 4 11.85 -3.15 28.49
C ILE A 4 10.49 -2.54 28.13
N ILE A 5 10.01 -1.61 28.94
CA ILE A 5 8.76 -0.90 28.69
C ILE A 5 8.85 -0.11 27.38
N LEU A 6 9.98 0.58 27.17
CA LEU A 6 10.22 1.34 25.94
C LEU A 6 10.26 0.44 24.71
N LEU A 7 10.90 -0.74 24.83
CA LEU A 7 10.95 -1.70 23.74
C LEU A 7 9.57 -2.26 23.41
N ILE A 8 8.77 -2.58 24.42
CA ILE A 8 7.41 -3.05 24.22
C ILE A 8 6.55 -1.96 23.57
N PHE A 9 6.69 -0.73 24.04
CA PHE A 9 5.97 0.41 23.48
C PHE A 9 6.38 0.67 22.03
N ALA A 10 7.68 0.63 21.76
CA ALA A 10 8.20 0.83 20.42
C ALA A 10 7.71 -0.27 19.48
N TRP A 11 7.75 -1.52 19.91
CA TRP A 11 7.26 -2.63 19.10
C TRP A 11 5.78 -2.54 18.87
N TRP A 12 5.00 -2.24 19.91
CA TRP A 12 3.55 -2.05 19.79
C TRP A 12 3.25 -0.92 18.82
N PHE A 13 3.97 0.19 18.94
CA PHE A 13 3.80 1.34 18.05
C PHE A 13 4.14 0.97 16.60
N LEU A 14 5.24 0.27 16.38
CA LEU A 14 5.65 -0.17 15.05
C LEU A 14 4.66 -1.19 14.47
N TYR A 15 4.17 -2.07 15.31
CA TYR A 15 3.20 -3.07 14.87
C TYR A 15 1.86 -2.43 14.47
N LYS A 16 1.48 -1.37 15.16
CA LYS A 16 0.24 -0.66 14.87
C LYS A 16 0.38 0.32 13.71
N LYS A 17 1.59 0.63 13.29
CA LYS A 17 1.80 1.47 12.12
C LYS A 17 1.30 0.78 10.87
N THR A 18 0.43 1.46 10.16
CA THR A 18 -0.04 0.96 8.87
C THR A 18 0.51 1.85 7.77
N TYR A 19 1.20 1.21 6.84
CA TYR A 19 1.70 1.89 5.66
C TYR A 19 0.74 1.63 4.52
N TYR A 20 0.59 2.61 3.68
CA TYR A 20 -0.31 2.54 2.52
C TYR A 20 0.52 2.71 1.26
N VAL A 21 0.07 2.08 0.19
CA VAL A 21 0.69 2.22 -1.13
C VAL A 21 -0.22 3.10 -1.96
N ARG A 22 0.28 4.28 -2.34
CA ARG A 22 -0.43 5.17 -3.25
C ARG A 22 -0.02 4.80 -4.67
N ILE A 23 -0.93 4.19 -5.40
CA ILE A 23 -0.71 3.78 -6.78
C ILE A 23 -1.08 4.95 -7.68
N GLU A 24 -0.06 5.66 -8.16
CA GLU A 24 -0.25 6.84 -9.01
C GLU A 24 -0.63 6.45 -10.43
N SER A 25 0.02 5.41 -10.95
CA SER A 25 -0.17 4.95 -12.32
C SER A 25 0.23 3.49 -12.43
N VAL A 26 -0.42 2.76 -13.31
CA VAL A 26 -0.08 1.35 -13.57
C VAL A 26 0.77 1.19 -14.82
N GLY A 27 1.08 2.28 -15.52
CA GLY A 27 1.89 2.21 -16.73
C GLY A 27 1.11 1.66 -17.91
N ASN A 28 1.85 1.14 -18.89
CA ASN A 28 1.26 0.67 -20.14
C ASN A 28 0.83 -0.79 -20.11
N ASP A 29 1.47 -1.60 -19.26
CA ASP A 29 1.15 -3.03 -19.17
C ASP A 29 0.15 -3.29 -18.06
N VAL A 30 -1.09 -2.93 -18.32
CA VAL A 30 -2.18 -3.02 -17.34
C VAL A 30 -2.44 -4.47 -16.93
N ALA A 31 -2.37 -5.39 -17.87
CA ALA A 31 -2.64 -6.81 -17.58
C ALA A 31 -1.65 -7.38 -16.57
N THR A 32 -0.36 -7.07 -16.73
CA THR A 32 0.67 -7.51 -15.77
C THR A 32 0.43 -6.88 -14.40
N GLN A 33 0.08 -5.59 -14.34
CA GLN A 33 -0.20 -4.92 -13.09
C GLN A 33 -1.42 -5.51 -12.38
N GLU A 34 -2.45 -5.89 -13.12
CA GLU A 34 -3.63 -6.53 -12.56
C GLU A 34 -3.28 -7.84 -11.87
N GLN A 35 -2.45 -8.67 -12.51
CA GLN A 35 -2.01 -9.93 -11.91
C GLN A 35 -1.13 -9.69 -10.69
N LEU A 36 -0.24 -8.71 -10.76
CA LEU A 36 0.63 -8.35 -9.65
C LEU A 36 -0.19 -7.88 -8.44
N LEU A 37 -1.15 -7.00 -8.64
CA LEU A 37 -1.99 -6.50 -7.57
C LEU A 37 -2.84 -7.61 -6.95
N LYS A 38 -3.34 -8.52 -7.77
CA LYS A 38 -4.10 -9.66 -7.27
C LYS A 38 -3.27 -10.49 -6.28
N VAL A 39 -2.02 -10.77 -6.62
CA VAL A 39 -1.13 -11.58 -5.78
C VAL A 39 -0.65 -10.78 -4.56
N GLU A 40 -0.15 -9.57 -4.78
CA GLU A 40 0.50 -8.80 -3.71
C GLU A 40 -0.49 -8.25 -2.69
N LEU A 41 -1.69 -7.88 -3.11
CA LEU A 41 -2.71 -7.37 -2.21
C LEU A 41 -3.70 -8.45 -1.78
N GLU A 42 -3.49 -9.69 -2.21
CA GLU A 42 -4.35 -10.83 -1.89
C GLU A 42 -5.83 -10.52 -2.21
N THR A 43 -6.05 -9.90 -3.36
CA THR A 43 -7.39 -9.51 -3.80
C THR A 43 -7.86 -10.40 -4.95
N THR A 44 -9.12 -10.23 -5.32
CA THR A 44 -9.65 -10.88 -6.51
C THR A 44 -9.20 -10.14 -7.76
N LEU A 45 -9.26 -10.82 -8.91
CA LEU A 45 -8.92 -10.18 -10.18
C LEU A 45 -9.84 -8.99 -10.47
N ARG A 46 -11.13 -9.11 -10.09
CA ARG A 46 -12.08 -8.01 -10.26
C ARG A 46 -11.65 -6.78 -9.48
N GLN A 47 -11.18 -6.96 -8.24
CA GLN A 47 -10.70 -5.84 -7.43
C GLN A 47 -9.43 -5.24 -8.01
N ALA A 48 -8.53 -6.09 -8.52
CA ALA A 48 -7.32 -5.60 -9.17
C ALA A 48 -7.63 -4.76 -10.40
N ILE A 49 -8.58 -5.19 -11.20
CA ILE A 49 -9.04 -4.42 -12.37
C ILE A 49 -9.64 -3.08 -11.93
N PHE A 50 -10.42 -3.09 -10.87
CA PHE A 50 -10.99 -1.86 -10.31
C PHE A 50 -9.90 -0.89 -9.90
N ILE A 51 -8.84 -1.38 -9.25
CA ILE A 51 -7.71 -0.55 -8.82
C ILE A 51 -7.04 0.09 -10.04
N THR A 52 -6.76 -0.70 -11.07
CA THR A 52 -6.06 -0.19 -12.26
C THR A 52 -6.87 0.86 -13.01
N LYS A 53 -8.19 0.77 -12.96
CA LYS A 53 -9.07 1.73 -13.63
C LYS A 53 -9.33 2.99 -12.83
N ASN A 54 -9.02 2.99 -11.54
CA ASN A 54 -9.32 4.10 -10.64
C ASN A 54 -8.05 4.68 -9.99
N THR A 55 -6.97 4.73 -10.73
CA THR A 55 -5.76 5.41 -10.26
C THR A 55 -5.93 6.93 -10.35
N PRO A 56 -5.35 7.70 -9.43
CA PRO A 56 -4.57 7.25 -8.28
C PRO A 56 -5.43 6.54 -7.24
N PHE A 57 -4.88 5.46 -6.67
CA PHE A 57 -5.60 4.61 -5.74
C PHE A 57 -4.76 4.40 -4.49
N LEU A 58 -5.39 4.47 -3.32
CA LEU A 58 -4.71 4.22 -2.06
C LEU A 58 -5.05 2.81 -1.58
N ALA A 59 -4.05 1.96 -1.50
CA ALA A 59 -4.19 0.58 -1.05
C ALA A 59 -3.50 0.38 0.29
N GLU A 60 -4.05 -0.51 1.11
CA GLU A 60 -3.44 -0.85 2.39
C GLU A 60 -2.24 -1.75 2.16
N GLY A 61 -1.06 -1.33 2.65
CA GLY A 61 0.19 -2.04 2.43
C GLY A 61 0.70 -2.82 3.64
N GLY A 62 0.05 -2.70 4.80
CA GLY A 62 0.51 -3.36 6.02
C GLY A 62 1.78 -2.73 6.57
N GLY A 63 2.78 -3.55 6.90
CA GLY A 63 4.04 -3.05 7.41
C GLY A 63 4.89 -2.36 6.35
N TYR A 64 5.90 -1.62 6.81
CA TYR A 64 6.74 -0.82 5.91
C TYR A 64 7.39 -1.66 4.81
N PHE A 65 8.01 -2.79 5.18
CA PHE A 65 8.71 -3.60 4.19
C PHE A 65 7.75 -4.20 3.17
N ASN A 66 6.56 -4.59 3.61
CA ASN A 66 5.55 -5.13 2.70
C ASN A 66 5.05 -4.05 1.75
N ALA A 67 4.74 -2.87 2.26
CA ALA A 67 4.27 -1.76 1.43
C ALA A 67 5.34 -1.35 0.41
N ARG A 68 6.60 -1.29 0.85
CA ARG A 68 7.71 -0.95 -0.04
C ARG A 68 7.92 -2.01 -1.11
N ALA A 69 7.78 -3.30 -0.76
CA ALA A 69 7.90 -4.38 -1.73
C ALA A 69 6.81 -4.28 -2.80
N ILE A 70 5.58 -3.99 -2.40
CA ILE A 70 4.47 -3.80 -3.33
C ILE A 70 4.77 -2.63 -4.28
N ALA A 71 5.18 -1.49 -3.72
CA ALA A 71 5.49 -0.31 -4.52
C ALA A 71 6.61 -0.58 -5.50
N THR A 72 7.67 -1.24 -5.06
CA THR A 72 8.82 -1.58 -5.91
C THR A 72 8.40 -2.48 -7.07
N LYS A 73 7.58 -3.48 -6.80
CA LYS A 73 7.11 -4.39 -7.85
C LYS A 73 6.25 -3.66 -8.88
N ILE A 74 5.42 -2.72 -8.43
CA ILE A 74 4.61 -1.92 -9.36
C ILE A 74 5.53 -1.08 -10.25
N GLU A 75 6.56 -0.46 -9.67
CA GLU A 75 7.50 0.36 -10.43
C GLU A 75 8.32 -0.47 -11.42
N GLU A 76 8.71 -1.69 -11.06
CA GLU A 76 9.43 -2.60 -11.94
C GLU A 76 8.64 -2.93 -13.20
N LYS A 77 7.33 -2.89 -13.11
CA LYS A 77 6.44 -3.17 -14.25
C LYS A 77 5.99 -1.91 -14.98
N GLY A 78 6.62 -0.78 -14.71
CA GLY A 78 6.34 0.45 -15.41
C GLY A 78 5.32 1.37 -14.76
N GLY A 79 4.81 0.99 -13.58
CA GLY A 79 3.89 1.84 -12.83
C GLY A 79 4.61 2.83 -11.94
N VAL A 80 3.84 3.67 -11.29
CA VAL A 80 4.34 4.62 -10.30
C VAL A 80 3.58 4.39 -9.00
N ALA A 81 4.30 4.10 -7.93
CA ALA A 81 3.71 3.86 -6.62
C ALA A 81 4.59 4.46 -5.53
N LYS A 82 3.97 4.94 -4.49
CA LYS A 82 4.67 5.53 -3.34
C LYS A 82 4.15 4.95 -2.05
N VAL A 83 5.04 4.77 -1.09
CA VAL A 83 4.68 4.34 0.26
C VAL A 83 4.30 5.56 1.07
N LYS A 84 3.13 5.51 1.70
CA LYS A 84 2.63 6.58 2.57
C LYS A 84 2.40 6.03 3.97
N PHE A 85 2.72 6.85 4.96
CA PHE A 85 2.50 6.52 6.36
C PHE A 85 1.36 7.37 6.92
N PHE A 86 0.45 6.70 7.64
CA PHE A 86 -0.64 7.39 8.33
C PHE A 86 -0.70 6.93 9.78
N TRP A 87 -1.00 7.86 10.66
CA TRP A 87 -1.19 7.55 12.07
C TRP A 87 -2.46 6.73 12.28
N VAL A 88 -2.46 5.93 13.35
CA VAL A 88 -3.60 5.04 13.65
C VAL A 88 -4.91 5.81 13.77
N TRP A 89 -4.85 7.01 14.35
CA TRP A 89 -6.03 7.83 14.57
C TRP A 89 -6.44 8.71 13.38
N SER A 90 -5.67 8.68 12.33
CA SER A 90 -5.98 9.44 11.12
C SER A 90 -5.94 8.55 9.89
N LYS A 91 -6.55 7.37 10.00
CA LYS A 91 -6.59 6.42 8.89
C LYS A 91 -7.34 6.99 7.69
N PRO A 92 -6.72 7.01 6.52
CA PRO A 92 -7.42 7.39 5.31
C PRO A 92 -8.35 6.26 4.85
N GLN A 93 -9.29 6.60 4.00
CA GLN A 93 -10.11 5.59 3.35
C GLN A 93 -9.32 4.94 2.21
N VAL A 94 -9.30 3.62 2.20
CA VAL A 94 -8.74 2.86 1.10
C VAL A 94 -9.68 2.97 -0.09
N GLY A 95 -9.14 3.34 -1.24
CA GLY A 95 -9.92 3.48 -2.44
C GLY A 95 -9.36 4.51 -3.39
N PRO A 96 -10.14 4.88 -4.42
CA PRO A 96 -9.72 5.90 -5.37
C PRO A 96 -9.49 7.24 -4.67
N ILE A 97 -8.39 7.90 -5.03
CA ILE A 97 -8.06 9.21 -4.50
C ILE A 97 -8.70 10.26 -5.41
N GLN A 98 -9.49 11.14 -4.80
CA GLN A 98 -10.07 12.25 -5.53
C GLN A 98 -9.19 13.47 -5.35
N ASP A 99 -8.48 13.81 -6.39
CA ASP A 99 -7.71 15.05 -6.43
C ASP A 99 -8.62 16.17 -6.93
N LYS A 100 -8.77 17.16 -6.08
CA LYS A 100 -9.47 18.38 -6.47
C LYS A 100 -8.48 19.50 -6.65
#